data_674a825685fa6d60648e7ae9aa59d9cf
#
_entry.id   674a825685fa6d60648e7ae9aa59d9cf
#
_cell.length_a   1.000
_cell.length_b   1.000
_cell.length_c   1.000
_cell.angle_alpha   90.00
_cell.angle_beta   90.00
_cell.angle_gamma   90.00
#
_symmetry.space_group_name_H-M   'P 1'
#
loop_
_entity.id
_entity.type
_entity.pdbx_description
1 polymer ?
#
loop_
_entity_poly.entity_id
_entity_poly.type
_entity_poly.pdbx_seq_one_letter_code
_entity_poly.pdbx_strand_id
1 'polypeptide(L)'
;RPLHEAAGDPKYPGNAWFWWGSAGKDAYIQLWQLMYDKFTNEYGLNNLIWVWNAQNPDWYPGDEYVDIMGYDCYPAERDSSSQKWYYDLVKSSTSTKKIIAMTENGSMFDPDGAFNDGTRWAWFSTWNGEFCIKDKQLSDQYTTFDEWNKIYNSERVLTLDELPNLK
;
A
#
# COMPACT_ATOMS: atom_id res chain seq x y z
N ARG A 1 6.05 3.15 -7.28
CA ARG A 1 4.63 2.74 -7.26
C ARG A 1 3.89 3.38 -8.45
N PRO A 2 4.21 2.99 -9.67
CA PRO A 2 3.48 3.44 -10.85
C PRO A 2 2.13 2.73 -10.99
N LEU A 3 1.20 3.33 -11.74
CA LEU A 3 -0.06 2.72 -12.16
C LEU A 3 -0.88 2.11 -10.98
N HIS A 4 -0.90 2.79 -9.84
CA HIS A 4 -1.60 2.34 -8.63
C HIS A 4 -3.11 2.23 -8.85
N GLU A 5 -3.78 1.42 -8.02
CA GLU A 5 -5.24 1.24 -8.01
C GLU A 5 -5.89 0.96 -9.38
N ALA A 6 -5.14 0.29 -10.28
CA ALA A 6 -5.57 0.09 -11.66
C ALA A 6 -6.88 -0.70 -11.79
N ALA A 7 -7.13 -1.65 -10.89
CA ALA A 7 -8.34 -2.46 -10.88
C ALA A 7 -9.53 -1.79 -10.19
N GLY A 8 -9.32 -0.65 -9.52
CA GLY A 8 -10.32 -0.03 -8.68
C GLY A 8 -10.59 -0.81 -7.38
N ASP A 9 -11.71 -0.53 -6.73
CA ASP A 9 -12.08 -1.23 -5.49
C ASP A 9 -12.47 -2.68 -5.78
N PRO A 10 -11.83 -3.69 -5.15
CA PRO A 10 -12.14 -5.10 -5.38
C PRO A 10 -13.57 -5.49 -4.95
N LYS A 11 -14.23 -4.68 -4.12
CA LYS A 11 -15.64 -4.87 -3.79
C LYS A 11 -16.58 -4.55 -4.96
N TYR A 12 -16.08 -3.81 -5.95
CA TYR A 12 -16.83 -3.39 -7.14
C TYR A 12 -16.04 -3.76 -8.41
N PRO A 13 -15.93 -5.06 -8.75
CA PRO A 13 -15.14 -5.53 -9.88
C PRO A 13 -15.54 -4.84 -11.20
N GLY A 14 -14.53 -4.46 -12.00
CA GLY A 14 -14.75 -3.80 -13.29
C GLY A 14 -14.89 -2.26 -13.21
N ASN A 15 -14.74 -1.67 -12.02
CA ASN A 15 -14.82 -0.24 -11.82
C ASN A 15 -13.42 0.40 -11.69
N ALA A 16 -12.59 0.22 -12.72
CA ALA A 16 -11.30 0.92 -12.82
C ALA A 16 -11.54 2.43 -12.94
N TRP A 17 -11.13 3.22 -11.94
CA TRP A 17 -11.34 4.67 -11.95
C TRP A 17 -10.18 5.47 -12.56
N PHE A 18 -9.02 4.84 -12.75
CA PHE A 18 -7.90 5.47 -13.45
C PHE A 18 -7.79 5.00 -14.89
N TRP A 19 -7.40 5.90 -15.79
CA TRP A 19 -7.28 5.61 -17.22
C TRP A 19 -6.33 4.44 -17.55
N TRP A 20 -5.27 4.22 -16.76
CA TRP A 20 -4.33 3.10 -16.95
C TRP A 20 -4.92 1.73 -16.60
N GLY A 21 -6.07 1.69 -15.96
CA GLY A 21 -6.85 0.48 -15.72
C GLY A 21 -7.98 0.26 -16.74
N SER A 22 -8.35 1.28 -17.51
CA SER A 22 -9.56 1.25 -18.35
C SER A 22 -9.52 0.22 -19.48
N ALA A 23 -8.33 -0.17 -19.94
CA ALA A 23 -8.16 -1.21 -20.96
C ALA A 23 -8.20 -2.64 -20.41
N GLY A 24 -8.36 -2.79 -19.08
CA GLY A 24 -8.48 -4.08 -18.41
C GLY A 24 -7.14 -4.70 -17.98
N LYS A 25 -7.25 -5.83 -17.27
CA LYS A 25 -6.13 -6.47 -16.58
C LYS A 25 -4.98 -6.87 -17.51
N ASP A 26 -5.29 -7.45 -18.67
CA ASP A 26 -4.25 -7.98 -19.56
C ASP A 26 -3.40 -6.84 -20.14
N ALA A 27 -4.04 -5.73 -20.52
CA ALA A 27 -3.34 -4.53 -20.98
C ALA A 27 -2.50 -3.89 -19.86
N TYR A 28 -3.01 -3.85 -18.63
CA TYR A 28 -2.29 -3.37 -17.47
C TYR A 28 -1.04 -4.21 -17.18
N ILE A 29 -1.18 -5.54 -17.14
CA ILE A 29 -0.07 -6.47 -16.93
C ILE A 29 1.02 -6.26 -17.98
N GLN A 30 0.65 -6.20 -19.26
CA GLN A 30 1.59 -5.94 -20.34
C GLN A 30 2.28 -4.58 -20.21
N LEU A 31 1.54 -3.54 -19.83
CA LEU A 31 2.10 -2.19 -19.62
C LEU A 31 3.10 -2.19 -18.47
N TRP A 32 2.80 -2.87 -17.35
CA TRP A 32 3.71 -3.00 -16.23
C TRP A 32 5.01 -3.72 -16.62
N GLN A 33 4.90 -4.87 -17.27
CA GLN A 33 6.04 -5.65 -17.74
C GLN A 33 6.89 -4.87 -18.74
N LEU A 34 6.25 -4.20 -19.71
CA LEU A 34 6.95 -3.32 -20.67
C LEU A 34 7.73 -2.21 -19.97
N MET A 35 7.13 -1.57 -18.97
CA MET A 35 7.76 -0.49 -18.21
C MET A 35 8.95 -1.02 -17.40
N TYR A 36 8.81 -2.18 -16.74
CA TYR A 36 9.89 -2.86 -16.05
C TYR A 36 11.05 -3.17 -16.99
N ASP A 37 10.77 -3.82 -18.12
CA ASP A 37 11.80 -4.21 -19.10
C ASP A 37 12.53 -2.98 -19.68
N LYS A 38 11.80 -1.93 -20.03
CA LYS A 38 12.40 -0.68 -20.50
C LYS A 38 13.34 -0.06 -19.46
N PHE A 39 12.88 0.08 -18.22
CA PHE A 39 13.67 0.77 -17.21
C PHE A 39 14.85 -0.09 -16.74
N THR A 40 14.62 -1.36 -16.45
CA THR A 40 15.63 -2.25 -15.88
C THR A 40 16.58 -2.79 -16.95
N ASN A 41 16.03 -3.36 -18.03
CA ASN A 41 16.84 -4.10 -19.00
C ASN A 41 17.36 -3.22 -20.13
N GLU A 42 16.59 -2.27 -20.65
CA GLU A 42 17.02 -1.41 -21.76
C GLU A 42 17.81 -0.19 -21.27
N TYR A 43 17.33 0.50 -20.21
CA TYR A 43 18.01 1.69 -19.69
C TYR A 43 18.96 1.41 -18.51
N GLY A 44 19.00 0.19 -18.00
CA GLY A 44 19.91 -0.23 -16.93
C GLY A 44 19.66 0.45 -15.58
N LEU A 45 18.43 0.87 -15.28
CA LEU A 45 18.05 1.50 -14.03
C LEU A 45 17.88 0.46 -12.92
N ASN A 46 19.01 0.00 -12.35
CA ASN A 46 19.05 -1.08 -11.36
C ASN A 46 18.87 -0.60 -9.89
N ASN A 47 18.56 0.66 -9.67
CA ASN A 47 18.35 1.27 -8.36
C ASN A 47 16.86 1.53 -8.05
N LEU A 48 15.95 0.99 -8.86
CA LEU A 48 14.51 1.10 -8.63
C LEU A 48 14.00 -0.04 -7.76
N ILE A 49 13.05 0.26 -6.89
CA ILE A 49 12.26 -0.71 -6.13
C ILE A 49 10.84 -0.69 -6.70
N TRP A 50 10.38 -1.83 -7.18
CA TRP A 50 9.09 -1.96 -7.85
C TRP A 50 7.98 -2.32 -6.86
N VAL A 51 7.14 -1.34 -6.53
CA VAL A 51 6.01 -1.50 -5.61
C VAL A 51 4.71 -1.61 -6.41
N TRP A 52 4.10 -2.79 -6.40
CA TRP A 52 2.82 -3.05 -7.08
C TRP A 52 1.65 -2.92 -6.12
N ASN A 53 0.57 -2.25 -6.56
CA ASN A 53 -0.69 -2.13 -5.82
C ASN A 53 -1.89 -1.88 -6.76
N ALA A 54 -2.19 -2.80 -7.64
CA ALA A 54 -3.36 -2.68 -8.52
C ALA A 54 -4.71 -2.93 -7.82
N GLN A 55 -4.72 -3.24 -6.53
CA GLN A 55 -5.90 -3.51 -5.69
C GLN A 55 -6.63 -4.84 -5.99
N ASN A 56 -6.16 -5.64 -6.93
CA ASN A 56 -6.78 -6.92 -7.29
C ASN A 56 -5.72 -7.96 -7.67
N PRO A 57 -5.67 -9.14 -7.02
CA PRO A 57 -4.72 -10.22 -7.33
C PRO A 57 -4.66 -10.63 -8.80
N ASP A 58 -5.78 -10.60 -9.52
CA ASP A 58 -5.83 -10.96 -10.94
C ASP A 58 -5.00 -10.04 -11.84
N TRP A 59 -4.61 -8.87 -11.33
CA TRP A 59 -3.82 -7.86 -12.05
C TRP A 59 -2.32 -7.96 -11.74
N TYR A 60 -1.90 -9.01 -11.04
CA TYR A 60 -0.50 -9.19 -10.65
C TYR A 60 0.39 -9.52 -11.85
N PRO A 61 1.47 -8.74 -12.10
CA PRO A 61 2.27 -8.90 -13.30
C PRO A 61 3.26 -10.07 -13.26
N GLY A 62 3.47 -10.68 -12.10
CA GLY A 62 4.42 -11.77 -11.87
C GLY A 62 5.50 -11.41 -10.85
N ASP A 63 6.02 -12.45 -10.19
CA ASP A 63 6.98 -12.29 -9.08
C ASP A 63 8.30 -11.64 -9.48
N GLU A 64 8.73 -11.82 -10.72
CA GLU A 64 9.95 -11.27 -11.31
C GLU A 64 9.88 -9.76 -11.57
N TYR A 65 8.67 -9.19 -11.62
CA TYR A 65 8.43 -7.76 -11.92
C TYR A 65 8.08 -6.93 -10.68
N VAL A 66 8.08 -7.53 -9.50
CA VAL A 66 7.61 -6.86 -8.27
C VAL A 66 8.53 -7.17 -7.10
N ASP A 67 9.02 -6.14 -6.43
CA ASP A 67 9.80 -6.26 -5.19
C ASP A 67 8.89 -6.24 -3.96
N ILE A 68 7.94 -5.30 -3.93
CA ILE A 68 7.08 -5.04 -2.79
C ILE A 68 5.61 -4.99 -3.26
N MET A 69 4.75 -5.58 -2.47
CA MET A 69 3.31 -5.57 -2.70
C MET A 69 2.62 -4.55 -1.81
N GLY A 70 1.77 -3.73 -2.38
CA GLY A 70 1.05 -2.69 -1.68
C GLY A 70 -0.47 -2.83 -1.76
N TYR A 71 -1.15 -2.20 -0.82
CA TYR A 71 -2.59 -1.97 -0.86
C TYR A 71 -2.91 -0.58 -0.33
N ASP A 72 -3.83 0.11 -0.99
CA ASP A 72 -4.33 1.40 -0.55
C ASP A 72 -5.63 1.18 0.24
N CYS A 73 -5.54 1.33 1.56
CA CYS A 73 -6.59 0.99 2.51
C CYS A 73 -7.36 2.23 2.94
N TYR A 74 -8.60 2.35 2.52
CA TYR A 74 -9.51 3.42 2.94
C TYR A 74 -10.72 2.84 3.69
N PRO A 75 -10.54 2.39 4.95
CA PRO A 75 -11.63 1.89 5.78
C PRO A 75 -12.55 3.03 6.23
N ALA A 76 -13.61 2.69 6.96
CA ALA A 76 -14.49 3.69 7.57
C ALA A 76 -13.74 4.62 8.54
N GLU A 77 -14.32 5.78 8.82
CA GLU A 77 -13.80 6.68 9.84
C GLU A 77 -13.58 5.93 11.16
N ARG A 78 -12.38 6.13 11.74
CA ARG A 78 -11.99 5.57 13.05
C ARG A 78 -12.01 4.02 13.11
N ASP A 79 -11.94 3.37 11.96
CA ASP A 79 -11.71 1.93 11.91
C ASP A 79 -10.21 1.63 12.10
N SER A 80 -9.84 1.30 13.33
CA SER A 80 -8.47 0.95 13.72
C SER A 80 -8.16 -0.54 13.57
N SER A 81 -8.99 -1.31 12.88
CA SER A 81 -8.71 -2.72 12.62
C SER A 81 -7.42 -2.89 11.79
N SER A 82 -6.78 -4.04 11.90
CA SER A 82 -5.52 -4.35 11.21
C SER A 82 -5.58 -4.34 9.69
N GLN A 83 -6.78 -4.23 9.14
CA GLN A 83 -7.05 -4.38 7.70
C GLN A 83 -6.57 -5.73 7.14
N LYS A 84 -6.67 -6.77 7.97
CA LYS A 84 -6.18 -8.12 7.67
C LYS A 84 -6.73 -8.69 6.38
N TRP A 85 -7.98 -8.42 6.05
CA TRP A 85 -8.60 -8.90 4.82
C TRP A 85 -7.83 -8.41 3.58
N TYR A 86 -7.47 -7.13 3.54
CA TYR A 86 -6.69 -6.56 2.44
C TYR A 86 -5.26 -7.08 2.42
N TYR A 87 -4.67 -7.26 3.59
CA TYR A 87 -3.34 -7.87 3.72
C TYR A 87 -3.31 -9.29 3.15
N ASP A 88 -4.26 -10.14 3.54
CA ASP A 88 -4.36 -11.50 3.06
C ASP A 88 -4.70 -11.57 1.56
N LEU A 89 -5.53 -10.65 1.06
CA LEU A 89 -5.85 -10.52 -0.36
C LEU A 89 -4.57 -10.24 -1.18
N VAL A 90 -3.79 -9.24 -0.80
CA VAL A 90 -2.51 -8.93 -1.48
C VAL A 90 -1.54 -10.10 -1.38
N LYS A 91 -1.42 -10.68 -0.20
CA LYS A 91 -0.55 -11.84 0.02
C LYS A 91 -0.89 -13.03 -0.87
N SER A 92 -2.15 -13.21 -1.22
CA SER A 92 -2.60 -14.30 -2.11
C SER A 92 -2.18 -14.13 -3.56
N SER A 93 -1.72 -12.94 -3.99
CA SER A 93 -1.30 -12.68 -5.37
C SER A 93 0.03 -13.35 -5.74
N THR A 94 0.83 -13.74 -4.77
CA THR A 94 2.16 -14.33 -4.97
C THR A 94 2.30 -15.66 -4.24
N SER A 95 3.09 -16.57 -4.80
CA SER A 95 3.52 -17.80 -4.13
C SER A 95 4.84 -17.65 -3.37
N THR A 96 5.52 -16.51 -3.54
CA THR A 96 6.80 -16.21 -2.90
C THR A 96 6.63 -15.31 -1.68
N LYS A 97 7.68 -15.20 -0.86
CA LYS A 97 7.69 -14.30 0.28
C LYS A 97 8.07 -12.90 -0.16
N LYS A 98 7.12 -11.98 -0.17
CA LYS A 98 7.31 -10.57 -0.49
C LYS A 98 7.05 -9.68 0.73
N ILE A 99 7.65 -8.50 0.75
CA ILE A 99 7.27 -7.42 1.66
C ILE A 99 5.88 -6.93 1.27
N ILE A 100 5.02 -6.70 2.25
CA ILE A 100 3.67 -6.18 2.04
C ILE A 100 3.53 -4.87 2.80
N ALA A 101 3.02 -3.84 2.15
CA ALA A 101 2.90 -2.49 2.70
C ALA A 101 1.50 -1.91 2.54
N MET A 102 1.09 -1.09 3.49
CA MET A 102 -0.06 -0.22 3.35
C MET A 102 0.40 1.04 2.63
N THR A 103 0.29 1.03 1.30
CA THR A 103 0.88 2.04 0.43
C THR A 103 0.15 3.37 0.46
N GLU A 104 -1.12 3.36 0.84
CA GLU A 104 -1.91 4.50 1.28
C GLU A 104 -2.90 4.04 2.35
N ASN A 105 -3.29 4.95 3.22
CA ASN A 105 -4.38 4.69 4.17
C ASN A 105 -5.17 5.95 4.52
N GLY A 106 -6.45 5.73 4.82
CA GLY A 106 -7.32 6.71 5.46
C GLY A 106 -7.17 6.66 6.98
N SER A 107 -7.95 5.81 7.66
CA SER A 107 -7.78 5.57 9.10
C SER A 107 -6.50 4.79 9.38
N MET A 108 -5.89 5.08 10.53
CA MET A 108 -4.74 4.32 11.04
C MET A 108 -5.22 3.02 11.71
N PHE A 109 -4.39 2.00 11.64
CA PHE A 109 -4.66 0.72 12.30
C PHE A 109 -3.92 0.62 13.64
N ASP A 110 -4.44 -0.23 14.57
CA ASP A 110 -3.74 -0.56 15.80
C ASP A 110 -2.56 -1.50 15.52
N PRO A 111 -1.29 -1.08 15.73
CA PRO A 111 -0.12 -1.90 15.45
C PRO A 111 -0.05 -3.17 16.30
N ASP A 112 -0.53 -3.14 17.56
CA ASP A 112 -0.56 -4.30 18.43
C ASP A 112 -1.60 -5.31 17.98
N GLY A 113 -2.79 -4.83 17.61
CA GLY A 113 -3.83 -5.67 17.01
C GLY A 113 -3.36 -6.35 15.73
N ALA A 114 -2.71 -5.62 14.85
CA ALA A 114 -2.14 -6.15 13.61
C ALA A 114 -1.05 -7.18 13.89
N PHE A 115 -0.18 -6.92 14.86
CA PHE A 115 0.84 -7.89 15.26
C PHE A 115 0.22 -9.19 15.79
N ASN A 116 -0.81 -9.09 16.62
CA ASN A 116 -1.43 -10.24 17.26
C ASN A 116 -2.21 -11.14 16.28
N ASP A 117 -2.81 -10.56 15.24
CA ASP A 117 -3.56 -11.33 14.23
C ASP A 117 -2.71 -11.81 13.04
N GLY A 118 -1.41 -11.50 13.06
CA GLY A 118 -0.45 -11.92 12.03
C GLY A 118 -0.34 -10.98 10.83
N THR A 119 -1.03 -9.84 10.83
CA THR A 119 -0.85 -8.79 9.82
C THR A 119 0.51 -8.08 10.01
N ARG A 120 1.26 -7.92 8.94
CA ARG A 120 2.64 -7.38 8.98
C ARG A 120 2.84 -6.34 7.88
N TRP A 121 2.11 -5.21 7.99
CA TRP A 121 2.36 -4.07 7.13
C TRP A 121 3.78 -3.54 7.39
N ALA A 122 4.62 -3.51 6.36
CA ALA A 122 6.01 -3.06 6.49
C ALA A 122 6.13 -1.54 6.69
N TRP A 123 5.20 -0.79 6.12
CA TRP A 123 4.99 0.63 6.39
C TRP A 123 3.53 1.00 6.14
N PHE A 124 3.17 2.19 6.56
CA PHE A 124 1.91 2.87 6.23
C PHE A 124 2.20 4.27 5.69
N SER A 125 1.28 4.82 4.89
CA SER A 125 1.37 6.16 4.33
C SER A 125 0.01 6.82 4.33
N THR A 126 -0.30 7.51 5.41
CA THR A 126 -1.62 8.15 5.57
C THR A 126 -1.81 9.27 4.56
N TRP A 127 -2.96 9.24 3.87
CA TRP A 127 -3.27 10.24 2.87
C TRP A 127 -3.47 11.62 3.49
N ASN A 128 -3.41 12.63 2.65
CA ASN A 128 -3.49 14.03 3.04
C ASN A 128 -4.92 14.47 3.39
N GLY A 129 -5.12 15.73 3.71
CA GLY A 129 -6.42 16.34 4.00
C GLY A 129 -7.03 15.80 5.29
N GLU A 130 -8.31 15.45 5.23
CA GLU A 130 -9.08 14.96 6.36
C GLU A 130 -8.52 13.72 7.03
N PHE A 131 -7.68 12.95 6.34
CA PHE A 131 -7.05 11.74 6.88
C PHE A 131 -5.85 12.04 7.77
N CYS A 132 -5.16 13.15 7.56
CA CYS A 132 -3.93 13.47 8.29
C CYS A 132 -3.84 14.96 8.63
N ILE A 133 -3.62 15.84 7.65
CA ILE A 133 -3.44 17.28 7.87
C ILE A 133 -4.46 18.05 7.04
N LYS A 134 -5.41 18.71 7.71
CA LYS A 134 -6.42 19.57 7.16
C LYS A 134 -6.23 20.99 7.69
N ASP A 135 -6.25 21.97 6.81
CA ASP A 135 -6.09 23.38 7.17
C ASP A 135 -4.85 23.68 8.04
N LYS A 136 -3.74 23.00 7.76
CA LYS A 136 -2.45 23.07 8.49
C LYS A 136 -2.50 22.55 9.94
N GLN A 137 -3.50 21.78 10.28
CA GLN A 137 -3.65 21.15 11.58
C GLN A 137 -3.81 19.64 11.43
N LEU A 138 -3.38 18.87 12.44
CA LEU A 138 -3.64 17.44 12.50
C LEU A 138 -5.14 17.21 12.57
N SER A 139 -5.66 16.37 11.69
CA SER A 139 -7.07 15.98 11.66
C SER A 139 -7.33 14.82 12.63
N ASP A 140 -8.45 14.88 13.35
CA ASP A 140 -8.95 13.78 14.19
C ASP A 140 -10.18 13.08 13.59
N GLN A 141 -10.48 13.36 12.32
CA GLN A 141 -11.68 12.84 11.67
C GLN A 141 -11.59 11.32 11.48
N TYR A 142 -10.53 10.83 10.86
CA TYR A 142 -10.35 9.40 10.56
C TYR A 142 -9.54 8.64 11.62
N THR A 143 -8.65 9.35 12.32
CA THR A 143 -7.83 8.80 13.39
C THR A 143 -7.82 9.79 14.53
N THR A 144 -8.24 9.38 15.72
CA THR A 144 -8.28 10.27 16.88
C THR A 144 -6.88 10.70 17.33
N PHE A 145 -6.76 11.81 18.03
CA PHE A 145 -5.46 12.26 18.58
C PHE A 145 -4.85 11.23 19.53
N ASP A 146 -5.67 10.53 20.31
CA ASP A 146 -5.20 9.48 21.20
C ASP A 146 -4.64 8.28 20.43
N GLU A 147 -5.28 7.90 19.32
CA GLU A 147 -4.78 6.85 18.43
C GLU A 147 -3.49 7.28 17.74
N TRP A 148 -3.40 8.51 17.20
CA TRP A 148 -2.16 9.05 16.68
C TRP A 148 -1.02 8.94 17.69
N ASN A 149 -1.27 9.40 18.91
CA ASN A 149 -0.27 9.34 19.97
C ASN A 149 0.13 7.91 20.34
N LYS A 150 -0.84 6.98 20.44
CA LYS A 150 -0.59 5.56 20.68
C LYS A 150 0.28 4.94 19.60
N ILE A 151 -0.04 5.20 18.32
CA ILE A 151 0.63 4.58 17.18
C ILE A 151 2.08 5.05 17.05
N TYR A 152 2.31 6.38 17.11
CA TYR A 152 3.65 6.95 16.99
C TYR A 152 4.55 6.75 18.24
N ASN A 153 4.01 6.26 19.35
CA ASN A 153 4.77 5.83 20.52
C ASN A 153 4.77 4.30 20.72
N SER A 154 4.28 3.55 19.74
CA SER A 154 4.30 2.08 19.80
C SER A 154 5.70 1.54 19.50
N GLU A 155 6.20 0.60 20.30
CA GLU A 155 7.46 -0.13 20.04
C GLU A 155 7.45 -0.93 18.71
N ARG A 156 6.31 -1.02 18.05
CA ARG A 156 6.14 -1.70 16.75
C ARG A 156 6.20 -0.77 15.56
N VAL A 157 6.31 0.52 15.79
CA VAL A 157 6.36 1.56 14.75
C VAL A 157 7.69 2.27 14.87
N LEU A 158 8.45 2.27 13.78
CA LEU A 158 9.67 3.07 13.68
C LEU A 158 9.33 4.44 13.09
N THR A 159 9.72 5.49 13.80
CA THR A 159 9.57 6.86 13.34
C THR A 159 10.89 7.38 12.74
N LEU A 160 10.85 8.54 12.08
CA LEU A 160 12.00 9.05 11.32
C LEU A 160 13.24 9.28 12.21
N ASP A 161 13.05 9.70 13.44
CA ASP A 161 14.12 9.96 14.42
C ASP A 161 14.74 8.69 15.01
N GLU A 162 14.07 7.54 14.85
CA GLU A 162 14.56 6.23 15.30
C GLU A 162 15.34 5.49 14.20
N LEU A 163 15.33 6.00 12.96
CA LEU A 163 16.05 5.37 11.86
C LEU A 163 17.56 5.46 12.06
N PRO A 164 18.32 4.40 11.71
CA PRO A 164 19.77 4.43 11.79
C PRO A 164 20.35 5.51 10.88
N ASN A 165 21.45 6.13 11.32
CA ASN A 165 22.17 7.06 10.45
C ASN A 165 22.83 6.29 9.29
N LEU A 166 22.28 6.47 8.10
CA LEU A 166 22.73 5.81 6.85
C LEU A 166 23.88 6.58 6.15
N LYS A 167 24.59 7.47 6.83
CA LYS A 167 25.76 8.18 6.29
C LYS A 167 27.01 7.32 6.32
#